data_385774ef63f012e58820077296dbb105
#
_entry.id   385774ef63f012e58820077296dbb105
#
_cell.length_a   1.000
_cell.length_b   1.000
_cell.length_c   1.000
_cell.angle_alpha   90.00
_cell.angle_beta   90.00
_cell.angle_gamma   90.00
#
_symmetry.space_group_name_H-M   'P 1'
#
loop_
_entity.id
_entity.type
_entity.pdbx_description
1 polymer ?
#
loop_
_entity_poly.entity_id
_entity_poly.type
_entity_poly.pdbx_seq_one_letter_code
_entity_poly.pdbx_strand_id
1 'polypeptide(L)'
;MILFSSNIFVMKLLKIDIDRWEEILITITRNKTRSFLTAFGVFWGIFMLICLMGGSQGIQDMMSSNFEGFATNSGFTGSNQTSKAYKGFRKGRYWSLEIKDVERIRRALPEIEILTPSNARWGVKATYDKHESSSCSMKGVYPEYAQIETPTLTIGRFINHIDVKERRKVCVIGKQIYETLFPDGSNPCGQFINVNGIYYQVIGVNTSAGNMSVNGWPPTTITIPFSTMQQNYNFGNQIQLLSYTARPGHSIKNIQERIEPILKQAHMIHPEDKQAVMNVNAEALFGMVDNLFKGIKILSWMVGLGTLLAGAIGVSNIMMVTVKERTTEIGIRRAIGAKPLDIMSQILSESMVLTTVAGMLGISFAVFVLQMMEIGTAQSDTPAHFQISFWMAIGACIILLVLGMLAGLAPAYRAMAIKPIEAIRDE
;
A
#
# COMPACT_ATOMS: atom_id res chain seq x y z
N MET A 1 45.38 -15.31 31.07
CA MET A 1 45.65 -13.92 31.52
C MET A 1 45.23 -12.88 30.47
N ILE A 2 44.41 -13.24 29.47
CA ILE A 2 43.95 -12.33 28.38
C ILE A 2 42.44 -12.04 28.47
N LEU A 3 41.67 -12.78 29.28
CA LEU A 3 40.21 -12.63 29.43
C LEU A 3 39.76 -11.62 30.50
N PHE A 4 40.68 -11.05 31.28
CA PHE A 4 40.35 -10.05 32.31
C PHE A 4 40.48 -8.59 31.80
N SER A 5 41.17 -8.37 30.66
CA SER A 5 41.36 -7.01 30.12
C SER A 5 40.16 -6.48 29.32
N SER A 6 39.37 -7.33 28.72
CA SER A 6 38.20 -6.90 27.91
C SER A 6 37.01 -6.44 28.75
N ASN A 7 36.81 -7.01 29.95
CA ASN A 7 35.71 -6.62 30.86
C ASN A 7 35.92 -5.24 31.50
N ILE A 8 37.18 -4.82 31.70
CA ILE A 8 37.51 -3.50 32.28
C ILE A 8 37.26 -2.37 31.25
N PHE A 9 37.43 -2.66 29.96
CA PHE A 9 37.20 -1.67 28.90
C PHE A 9 35.70 -1.44 28.66
N VAL A 10 34.87 -2.51 28.69
CA VAL A 10 33.42 -2.44 28.56
C VAL A 10 32.76 -1.82 29.81
N MET A 11 33.25 -2.09 31.02
CA MET A 11 32.78 -1.45 32.25
C MET A 11 33.16 0.03 32.38
N LYS A 12 34.23 0.50 31.72
CA LYS A 12 34.57 1.93 31.65
C LYS A 12 33.70 2.72 30.71
N LEU A 13 33.10 2.08 29.70
CA LEU A 13 32.13 2.68 28.77
C LEU A 13 30.72 2.83 29.38
N LEU A 14 30.42 2.07 30.45
CA LEU A 14 29.11 2.08 31.14
C LEU A 14 29.13 2.79 32.51
N LYS A 15 30.22 3.44 32.91
CA LYS A 15 30.13 4.44 33.98
C LYS A 15 29.30 5.62 33.46
N ILE A 16 27.99 5.54 33.62
CA ILE A 16 27.08 6.67 33.51
C ILE A 16 27.52 7.61 34.62
N ASP A 17 28.30 8.63 34.27
CA ASP A 17 28.73 9.69 35.18
C ASP A 17 27.47 10.49 35.52
N ILE A 18 26.83 10.17 36.66
CA ILE A 18 25.58 10.80 37.11
C ILE A 18 25.77 12.32 37.16
N ASP A 19 26.98 12.78 37.54
CA ASP A 19 27.34 14.20 37.58
C ASP A 19 27.27 14.87 36.20
N ARG A 20 27.63 14.15 35.13
CA ARG A 20 27.49 14.66 33.75
C ARG A 20 26.05 14.79 33.31
N TRP A 21 25.18 13.86 33.71
CA TRP A 21 23.74 13.96 33.42
C TRP A 21 23.08 15.12 34.14
N GLU A 22 23.45 15.37 35.38
CA GLU A 22 22.95 16.50 36.15
C GLU A 22 23.39 17.83 35.50
N GLU A 23 24.64 17.92 35.06
CA GLU A 23 25.18 19.11 34.37
C GLU A 23 24.46 19.35 33.02
N ILE A 24 24.17 18.29 32.22
CA ILE A 24 23.38 18.37 30.99
C ILE A 24 21.97 18.87 31.27
N LEU A 25 21.29 18.35 32.28
CA LEU A 25 19.94 18.77 32.67
C LEU A 25 19.90 20.23 33.13
N ILE A 26 20.86 20.65 33.93
CA ILE A 26 20.97 22.05 34.39
C ILE A 26 21.17 22.98 33.19
N THR A 27 21.99 22.58 32.23
CA THR A 27 22.24 23.34 31.00
C THR A 27 20.99 23.52 30.14
N ILE A 28 20.24 22.44 29.92
CA ILE A 28 19.02 22.45 29.13
C ILE A 28 17.93 23.30 29.80
N THR A 29 17.87 23.30 31.16
CA THR A 29 16.84 24.03 31.92
C THR A 29 17.16 25.48 32.15
N ARG A 30 18.40 25.92 32.01
CA ARG A 30 18.85 27.32 32.22
C ARG A 30 18.23 28.30 31.22
N ASN A 31 18.02 27.92 29.96
CA ASN A 31 17.40 28.71 28.91
C ASN A 31 16.25 27.97 28.22
N LYS A 32 15.14 27.80 28.92
CA LYS A 32 13.97 26.98 28.51
C LYS A 32 13.45 27.26 27.10
N THR A 33 13.29 28.53 26.74
CA THR A 33 12.74 28.94 25.44
C THR A 33 13.66 28.56 24.30
N ARG A 34 14.97 28.71 24.48
CA ARG A 34 15.98 28.35 23.46
C ARG A 34 16.05 26.85 23.27
N SER A 35 16.13 26.09 24.36
CA SER A 35 16.17 24.63 24.33
C SER A 35 14.89 24.04 23.73
N PHE A 36 13.74 24.62 24.04
CA PHE A 36 12.47 24.23 23.46
C PHE A 36 12.42 24.45 21.95
N LEU A 37 12.77 25.64 21.45
CA LEU A 37 12.79 25.96 20.02
C LEU A 37 13.73 25.03 19.23
N THR A 38 14.86 24.67 19.83
CA THR A 38 15.83 23.74 19.24
C THR A 38 15.29 22.33 19.17
N ALA A 39 14.79 21.84 20.31
CA ALA A 39 14.18 20.53 20.42
C ALA A 39 12.98 20.39 19.49
N PHE A 40 12.18 21.46 19.36
CA PHE A 40 11.00 21.49 18.50
C PHE A 40 11.34 21.27 17.01
N GLY A 41 12.43 21.84 16.50
CA GLY A 41 12.85 21.63 15.12
C GLY A 41 13.15 20.14 14.81
N VAL A 42 13.87 19.46 15.71
CA VAL A 42 14.17 18.04 15.59
C VAL A 42 12.92 17.19 15.81
N PHE A 43 12.15 17.49 16.85
CA PHE A 43 10.85 16.86 17.13
C PHE A 43 9.94 16.91 15.90
N TRP A 44 9.74 18.09 15.32
CA TRP A 44 8.88 18.30 14.18
C TRP A 44 9.37 17.57 12.93
N GLY A 45 10.69 17.59 12.69
CA GLY A 45 11.30 16.89 11.55
C GLY A 45 11.07 15.39 11.59
N ILE A 46 11.31 14.74 12.73
CA ILE A 46 11.10 13.30 12.87
C ILE A 46 9.62 12.94 12.90
N PHE A 47 8.79 13.76 13.57
CA PHE A 47 7.35 13.61 13.58
C PHE A 47 6.78 13.59 12.15
N MET A 48 7.13 14.61 11.34
CA MET A 48 6.69 14.69 9.95
C MET A 48 7.17 13.53 9.09
N LEU A 49 8.44 13.12 9.23
CA LEU A 49 8.98 11.97 8.50
C LEU A 49 8.17 10.71 8.78
N ILE A 50 7.92 10.42 10.05
CA ILE A 50 7.20 9.22 10.48
C ILE A 50 5.72 9.27 10.07
N CYS A 51 5.06 10.42 10.25
CA CYS A 51 3.66 10.58 9.84
C CYS A 51 3.49 10.43 8.33
N LEU A 52 4.37 11.02 7.52
CA LEU A 52 4.30 10.90 6.07
C LEU A 52 4.54 9.45 5.62
N MET A 53 5.50 8.76 6.20
CA MET A 53 5.81 7.38 5.82
C MET A 53 4.76 6.41 6.34
N GLY A 54 4.35 6.51 7.59
CA GLY A 54 3.30 5.66 8.17
C GLY A 54 1.93 5.92 7.55
N GLY A 55 1.59 7.19 7.30
CA GLY A 55 0.38 7.57 6.59
C GLY A 55 0.33 7.03 5.16
N SER A 56 1.44 7.18 4.42
CA SER A 56 1.57 6.60 3.07
C SER A 56 1.43 5.08 3.07
N GLN A 57 2.01 4.39 4.05
CA GLN A 57 1.89 2.94 4.19
C GLN A 57 0.44 2.53 4.45
N GLY A 58 -0.24 3.17 5.41
CA GLY A 58 -1.64 2.87 5.72
C GLY A 58 -2.58 3.08 4.53
N ILE A 59 -2.40 4.15 3.76
CA ILE A 59 -3.17 4.38 2.53
C ILE A 59 -2.84 3.32 1.47
N GLN A 60 -1.58 2.93 1.33
CA GLN A 60 -1.17 1.86 0.41
C GLN A 60 -1.83 0.54 0.78
N ASP A 61 -1.84 0.18 2.07
CA ASP A 61 -2.44 -1.06 2.57
C ASP A 61 -3.96 -1.05 2.36
N MET A 62 -4.64 0.07 2.61
CA MET A 62 -6.06 0.25 2.33
C MET A 62 -6.39 0.13 0.83
N MET A 63 -5.56 0.69 -0.05
CA MET A 63 -5.74 0.50 -1.49
C MET A 63 -5.47 -0.94 -1.91
N SER A 64 -4.42 -1.58 -1.36
CA SER A 64 -4.06 -2.96 -1.67
C SER A 64 -5.14 -3.96 -1.23
N SER A 65 -5.81 -3.71 -0.10
CA SER A 65 -6.92 -4.56 0.37
C SER A 65 -8.13 -4.54 -0.56
N ASN A 66 -8.37 -3.41 -1.26
CA ASN A 66 -9.41 -3.35 -2.29
C ASN A 66 -9.12 -4.26 -3.50
N PHE A 67 -7.87 -4.61 -3.71
CA PHE A 67 -7.41 -5.47 -4.80
C PHE A 67 -7.14 -6.90 -4.36
N GLU A 68 -7.40 -7.23 -3.10
CA GLU A 68 -7.17 -8.56 -2.56
C GLU A 68 -7.98 -9.61 -3.33
N GLY A 69 -7.33 -10.72 -3.67
CA GLY A 69 -7.93 -11.77 -4.48
C GLY A 69 -7.99 -11.51 -5.98
N PHE A 70 -7.49 -10.36 -6.47
CA PHE A 70 -7.46 -10.05 -7.90
C PHE A 70 -6.06 -10.27 -8.49
N ALA A 71 -5.99 -11.00 -9.62
CA ALA A 71 -4.71 -11.29 -10.27
C ALA A 71 -4.11 -10.02 -10.89
N THR A 72 -2.97 -9.57 -10.35
CA THR A 72 -2.29 -8.34 -10.80
C THR A 72 -1.72 -8.46 -12.21
N ASN A 73 -1.42 -9.68 -12.70
CA ASN A 73 -0.94 -9.97 -14.04
C ASN A 73 -2.08 -10.33 -15.01
N SER A 74 -3.25 -9.69 -14.85
CA SER A 74 -4.44 -9.98 -15.66
C SER A 74 -4.77 -8.87 -16.65
N GLY A 75 -5.42 -9.29 -17.75
CA GLY A 75 -5.94 -8.43 -18.79
C GLY A 75 -7.36 -8.83 -19.19
N PHE A 76 -8.11 -7.87 -19.67
CA PHE A 76 -9.48 -8.06 -20.12
C PHE A 76 -9.66 -7.44 -21.49
N THR A 77 -10.29 -8.19 -22.39
CA THR A 77 -10.58 -7.72 -23.75
C THR A 77 -12.06 -7.93 -24.04
N GLY A 78 -12.71 -6.87 -24.49
CA GLY A 78 -14.11 -6.85 -24.86
C GLY A 78 -14.33 -6.27 -26.26
N SER A 79 -15.54 -6.46 -26.80
CA SER A 79 -15.96 -5.81 -28.03
C SER A 79 -16.49 -4.41 -27.76
N ASN A 80 -16.24 -3.48 -28.66
CA ASN A 80 -16.81 -2.14 -28.65
C ASN A 80 -17.20 -1.73 -30.06
N GLN A 81 -17.91 -0.63 -30.19
CA GLN A 81 -18.40 -0.11 -31.45
C GLN A 81 -17.25 0.29 -32.40
N THR A 82 -17.33 -0.10 -33.68
CA THR A 82 -16.31 0.26 -34.68
C THR A 82 -16.35 1.74 -35.02
N SER A 83 -15.18 2.38 -35.15
CA SER A 83 -15.06 3.78 -35.55
C SER A 83 -14.77 3.98 -37.04
N LYS A 84 -14.33 2.94 -37.75
CA LYS A 84 -13.95 2.95 -39.15
C LYS A 84 -14.80 1.95 -39.95
N ALA A 85 -15.17 2.33 -41.19
CA ALA A 85 -15.80 1.41 -42.13
C ALA A 85 -14.74 0.48 -42.73
N TYR A 86 -15.08 -0.80 -42.95
CA TYR A 86 -14.15 -1.78 -43.50
C TYR A 86 -14.87 -2.95 -44.18
N LYS A 87 -14.38 -3.39 -45.34
CA LYS A 87 -14.89 -4.54 -46.11
C LYS A 87 -16.42 -4.58 -46.24
N GLY A 88 -17.02 -3.44 -46.58
CA GLY A 88 -18.47 -3.33 -46.78
C GLY A 88 -19.29 -3.05 -45.52
N PHE A 89 -18.68 -3.11 -44.32
CA PHE A 89 -19.36 -2.77 -43.07
C PHE A 89 -19.23 -1.26 -42.78
N ARG A 90 -20.31 -0.68 -42.27
CA ARG A 90 -20.36 0.75 -41.88
C ARG A 90 -19.60 0.97 -40.56
N LYS A 91 -19.12 2.20 -40.37
CA LYS A 91 -18.70 2.67 -39.03
C LYS A 91 -19.88 2.60 -38.05
N GLY A 92 -19.59 2.43 -36.77
CA GLY A 92 -20.60 2.36 -35.72
C GLY A 92 -21.25 0.96 -35.60
N ARG A 93 -20.67 -0.08 -36.20
CA ARG A 93 -21.14 -1.44 -36.08
C ARG A 93 -20.81 -2.01 -34.71
N TYR A 94 -21.80 -2.63 -34.05
CA TYR A 94 -21.58 -3.51 -32.90
C TYR A 94 -21.16 -4.89 -33.40
N TRP A 95 -20.17 -5.46 -32.76
CA TRP A 95 -19.73 -6.82 -32.99
C TRP A 95 -19.55 -7.51 -31.61
N SER A 96 -19.50 -8.80 -31.57
CA SER A 96 -19.36 -9.57 -30.33
C SER A 96 -18.23 -10.57 -30.48
N LEU A 97 -17.49 -10.77 -29.38
CA LEU A 97 -16.55 -11.89 -29.28
C LEU A 97 -17.32 -13.22 -29.34
N GLU A 98 -16.70 -14.25 -29.88
CA GLU A 98 -17.25 -15.58 -29.98
C GLU A 98 -16.36 -16.61 -29.29
N ILE A 99 -16.94 -17.78 -28.90
CA ILE A 99 -16.19 -18.89 -28.30
C ILE A 99 -15.01 -19.32 -29.19
N LYS A 100 -15.16 -19.25 -30.52
CA LYS A 100 -14.09 -19.55 -31.48
C LYS A 100 -12.86 -18.63 -31.33
N ASP A 101 -13.04 -17.41 -30.86
CA ASP A 101 -11.94 -16.48 -30.65
C ASP A 101 -11.07 -16.92 -29.46
N VAL A 102 -11.64 -17.54 -28.44
CA VAL A 102 -10.88 -18.14 -27.33
C VAL A 102 -9.91 -19.19 -27.86
N GLU A 103 -10.36 -20.07 -28.73
CA GLU A 103 -9.50 -21.09 -29.32
C GLU A 103 -8.43 -20.54 -30.24
N ARG A 104 -8.77 -19.51 -31.06
CA ARG A 104 -7.81 -18.79 -31.92
C ARG A 104 -6.68 -18.17 -31.10
N ILE A 105 -7.05 -17.44 -30.06
CA ILE A 105 -6.11 -16.75 -29.19
C ILE A 105 -5.25 -17.77 -28.44
N ARG A 106 -5.85 -18.84 -27.89
CA ARG A 106 -5.11 -19.89 -27.17
C ARG A 106 -4.05 -20.57 -28.03
N ARG A 107 -4.35 -20.80 -29.32
CA ARG A 107 -3.37 -21.38 -30.27
C ARG A 107 -2.28 -20.41 -30.68
N ALA A 108 -2.60 -19.11 -30.79
CA ALA A 108 -1.67 -18.09 -31.27
C ALA A 108 -0.74 -17.55 -30.19
N LEU A 109 -1.14 -17.62 -28.91
CA LEU A 109 -0.47 -16.96 -27.78
C LEU A 109 -0.22 -17.93 -26.63
N PRO A 110 0.84 -18.76 -26.70
CA PRO A 110 1.18 -19.72 -25.65
C PRO A 110 1.70 -19.06 -24.35
N GLU A 111 2.04 -17.78 -24.40
CA GLU A 111 2.41 -16.96 -23.24
C GLU A 111 1.24 -16.62 -22.31
N ILE A 112 0.02 -16.89 -22.72
CA ILE A 112 -1.16 -16.78 -21.85
C ILE A 112 -1.18 -18.03 -20.96
N GLU A 113 -1.34 -17.80 -19.65
CA GLU A 113 -1.47 -18.87 -18.67
C GLU A 113 -2.93 -19.31 -18.54
N ILE A 114 -3.80 -18.36 -18.23
CA ILE A 114 -5.25 -18.58 -18.12
C ILE A 114 -5.93 -17.76 -19.20
N LEU A 115 -6.89 -18.36 -19.88
CA LEU A 115 -7.74 -17.69 -20.85
C LEU A 115 -9.17 -18.20 -20.67
N THR A 116 -10.06 -17.34 -20.21
CA THR A 116 -11.43 -17.70 -19.88
C THR A 116 -12.43 -16.62 -20.32
N PRO A 117 -13.54 -16.99 -20.97
CA PRO A 117 -14.60 -16.05 -21.31
C PRO A 117 -15.54 -15.83 -20.12
N SER A 118 -16.19 -14.69 -20.10
CA SER A 118 -17.28 -14.39 -19.17
C SER A 118 -18.40 -13.59 -19.84
N ASN A 119 -19.63 -13.80 -19.33
CA ASN A 119 -20.79 -13.03 -19.67
C ASN A 119 -21.41 -12.44 -18.39
N ALA A 120 -21.99 -11.27 -18.48
CA ALA A 120 -22.65 -10.62 -17.35
C ALA A 120 -24.03 -10.11 -17.71
N ARG A 121 -24.88 -9.96 -16.70
CA ARG A 121 -26.19 -9.33 -16.77
C ARG A 121 -26.42 -8.46 -15.55
N TRP A 122 -26.85 -7.26 -15.79
CA TRP A 122 -27.10 -6.25 -14.75
C TRP A 122 -28.59 -6.11 -14.48
N GLY A 123 -28.93 -5.58 -13.31
CA GLY A 123 -30.33 -5.32 -12.94
C GLY A 123 -31.14 -6.59 -12.75
N VAL A 124 -30.51 -7.62 -12.20
CA VAL A 124 -31.14 -8.92 -11.91
C VAL A 124 -31.80 -8.85 -10.54
N LYS A 125 -32.96 -9.45 -10.43
CA LYS A 125 -33.73 -9.58 -9.19
C LYS A 125 -33.61 -11.01 -8.66
N ALA A 126 -33.22 -11.17 -7.40
CA ALA A 126 -33.17 -12.46 -6.71
C ALA A 126 -34.19 -12.49 -5.58
N THR A 127 -34.95 -13.58 -5.45
CA THR A 127 -35.95 -13.78 -4.40
C THR A 127 -35.83 -15.14 -3.74
N TYR A 128 -36.08 -15.17 -2.44
CA TYR A 128 -36.15 -16.38 -1.65
C TYR A 128 -37.26 -16.20 -0.59
N ASP A 129 -38.25 -17.06 -0.60
CA ASP A 129 -39.46 -16.93 0.23
C ASP A 129 -40.07 -15.53 0.10
N LYS A 130 -40.06 -14.76 1.18
CA LYS A 130 -40.60 -13.37 1.24
C LYS A 130 -39.54 -12.30 1.04
N HIS A 131 -38.28 -12.69 0.95
CA HIS A 131 -37.14 -11.76 0.85
C HIS A 131 -36.74 -11.55 -0.60
N GLU A 132 -36.33 -10.32 -0.90
CA GLU A 132 -35.99 -9.88 -2.24
C GLU A 132 -34.71 -9.04 -2.21
N SER A 133 -33.76 -9.34 -3.10
CA SER A 133 -32.63 -8.51 -3.41
C SER A 133 -32.78 -8.00 -4.84
N SER A 134 -33.01 -6.72 -4.99
CA SER A 134 -33.12 -6.02 -6.27
C SER A 134 -31.77 -5.40 -6.65
N SER A 135 -31.53 -5.19 -7.94
CA SER A 135 -30.27 -4.60 -8.45
C SER A 135 -29.02 -5.47 -8.31
N CYS A 136 -29.19 -6.79 -8.32
CA CYS A 136 -28.07 -7.70 -8.39
C CYS A 136 -27.40 -7.68 -9.78
N SER A 137 -26.14 -8.03 -9.83
CA SER A 137 -25.46 -8.43 -11.05
C SER A 137 -25.35 -9.96 -11.11
N MET A 138 -25.33 -10.52 -12.31
CA MET A 138 -25.11 -11.93 -12.53
C MET A 138 -23.97 -12.11 -13.51
N LYS A 139 -23.01 -13.00 -13.20
CA LYS A 139 -21.93 -13.35 -14.13
C LYS A 139 -21.84 -14.85 -14.32
N GLY A 140 -21.66 -15.23 -15.58
CA GLY A 140 -21.39 -16.62 -16.00
C GLY A 140 -19.90 -16.79 -16.23
N VAL A 141 -19.27 -17.75 -15.53
CA VAL A 141 -17.83 -17.98 -15.57
C VAL A 141 -17.48 -19.46 -15.65
N TYR A 142 -16.24 -19.72 -16.07
CA TYR A 142 -15.60 -21.02 -15.92
C TYR A 142 -14.87 -21.13 -14.58
N PRO A 143 -14.54 -22.34 -14.10
CA PRO A 143 -13.81 -22.53 -12.84
C PRO A 143 -12.46 -21.81 -12.77
N GLU A 144 -11.76 -21.72 -13.91
CA GLU A 144 -10.46 -21.04 -14.04
C GLU A 144 -10.53 -19.54 -13.71
N TYR A 145 -11.71 -18.95 -13.81
CA TYR A 145 -11.93 -17.55 -13.46
C TYR A 145 -11.60 -17.25 -11.99
N ALA A 146 -11.73 -18.27 -11.12
CA ALA A 146 -11.34 -18.16 -9.72
C ALA A 146 -9.84 -17.84 -9.50
N GLN A 147 -8.99 -18.07 -10.51
CA GLN A 147 -7.58 -17.69 -10.46
C GLN A 147 -7.34 -16.24 -10.89
N ILE A 148 -8.33 -15.58 -11.50
CA ILE A 148 -8.30 -14.15 -11.86
C ILE A 148 -8.96 -13.32 -10.77
N GLU A 149 -10.15 -13.73 -10.33
CA GLU A 149 -10.84 -13.18 -9.16
C GLU A 149 -11.04 -14.33 -8.17
N THR A 150 -10.17 -14.41 -7.18
CA THR A 150 -10.23 -15.49 -6.17
C THR A 150 -11.39 -15.24 -5.21
N PRO A 151 -12.41 -16.11 -5.19
CA PRO A 151 -13.54 -15.93 -4.29
C PRO A 151 -13.14 -16.34 -2.87
N THR A 152 -13.49 -15.50 -1.89
CA THR A 152 -13.38 -15.85 -0.47
C THR A 152 -14.69 -16.52 -0.05
N LEU A 153 -14.67 -17.86 0.05
CA LEU A 153 -15.88 -18.62 0.37
C LEU A 153 -15.96 -18.86 1.90
N THR A 154 -17.02 -18.36 2.51
CA THR A 154 -17.30 -18.63 3.91
C THR A 154 -18.11 -19.91 4.09
N ILE A 155 -19.00 -20.19 3.16
CA ILE A 155 -19.88 -21.35 3.17
C ILE A 155 -19.88 -21.98 1.78
N GLY A 156 -19.78 -23.29 1.70
CA GLY A 156 -19.95 -24.05 0.44
C GLY A 156 -18.71 -24.10 -0.45
N ARG A 157 -18.93 -24.14 -1.76
CA ARG A 157 -17.90 -24.28 -2.79
C ARG A 157 -18.13 -23.36 -3.99
N PHE A 158 -17.08 -23.15 -4.79
CA PHE A 158 -17.17 -22.46 -6.07
C PHE A 158 -17.65 -23.41 -7.19
N ILE A 159 -17.94 -22.84 -8.35
CA ILE A 159 -18.31 -23.54 -9.58
C ILE A 159 -17.16 -24.44 -10.00
N ASN A 160 -17.47 -25.67 -10.43
CA ASN A 160 -16.51 -26.64 -10.94
C ASN A 160 -16.79 -27.02 -12.40
N HIS A 161 -15.89 -27.80 -13.01
CA HIS A 161 -16.01 -28.24 -14.42
C HIS A 161 -17.25 -29.08 -14.69
N ILE A 162 -17.73 -29.83 -13.69
CA ILE A 162 -18.93 -30.69 -13.84
C ILE A 162 -20.16 -29.79 -13.94
N ASP A 163 -20.25 -28.71 -13.12
CA ASP A 163 -21.36 -27.77 -13.17
C ASP A 163 -21.46 -27.09 -14.54
N VAL A 164 -20.30 -26.77 -15.16
CA VAL A 164 -20.27 -26.18 -16.51
C VAL A 164 -20.63 -27.19 -17.56
N LYS A 165 -20.08 -28.43 -17.50
CA LYS A 165 -20.29 -29.49 -18.48
C LYS A 165 -21.77 -29.93 -18.52
N GLU A 166 -22.37 -30.09 -17.33
CA GLU A 166 -23.75 -30.53 -17.18
C GLU A 166 -24.76 -29.37 -17.20
N ARG A 167 -24.27 -28.14 -17.36
CA ARG A 167 -25.12 -26.94 -17.37
C ARG A 167 -26.01 -26.86 -16.14
N ARG A 168 -25.45 -27.19 -14.96
CA ARG A 168 -26.22 -27.19 -13.71
C ARG A 168 -26.74 -25.80 -13.38
N LYS A 169 -27.98 -25.73 -12.89
CA LYS A 169 -28.56 -24.48 -12.38
C LYS A 169 -28.15 -24.26 -10.95
N VAL A 170 -26.87 -24.00 -10.75
CA VAL A 170 -26.26 -23.70 -9.44
C VAL A 170 -25.72 -22.27 -9.43
N CYS A 171 -25.63 -21.67 -8.25
CA CYS A 171 -25.09 -20.32 -8.10
C CYS A 171 -24.27 -20.16 -6.82
N VAL A 172 -23.31 -19.25 -6.87
CA VAL A 172 -22.61 -18.68 -5.72
C VAL A 172 -23.12 -17.25 -5.56
N ILE A 173 -23.58 -16.89 -4.37
CA ILE A 173 -24.15 -15.57 -4.07
C ILE A 173 -23.17 -14.72 -3.28
N GLY A 174 -23.20 -13.40 -3.52
CA GLY A 174 -22.43 -12.43 -2.75
C GLY A 174 -22.96 -12.22 -1.33
N LYS A 175 -22.12 -11.69 -0.45
CA LYS A 175 -22.42 -11.48 0.98
C LYS A 175 -23.71 -10.68 1.21
N GLN A 176 -23.89 -9.57 0.49
CA GLN A 176 -25.05 -8.70 0.66
C GLN A 176 -26.35 -9.40 0.21
N ILE A 177 -26.28 -10.22 -0.86
CA ILE A 177 -27.43 -11.03 -1.31
C ILE A 177 -27.76 -12.06 -0.24
N TYR A 178 -26.75 -12.72 0.35
CA TYR A 178 -26.94 -13.69 1.42
C TYR A 178 -27.64 -13.02 2.63
N GLU A 179 -27.12 -11.91 3.13
CA GLU A 179 -27.68 -11.19 4.28
C GLU A 179 -29.12 -10.70 4.03
N THR A 180 -29.44 -10.35 2.76
CA THR A 180 -30.78 -9.90 2.38
C THR A 180 -31.77 -11.05 2.26
N LEU A 181 -31.37 -12.18 1.65
CA LEU A 181 -32.29 -13.31 1.40
C LEU A 181 -32.39 -14.27 2.59
N PHE A 182 -31.37 -14.33 3.44
CA PHE A 182 -31.30 -15.21 4.62
C PHE A 182 -30.99 -14.41 5.90
N PRO A 183 -31.88 -13.50 6.33
CA PRO A 183 -31.62 -12.60 7.46
C PRO A 183 -31.49 -13.33 8.81
N ASP A 184 -31.98 -14.56 8.90
CA ASP A 184 -31.85 -15.47 10.05
C ASP A 184 -30.45 -16.12 10.17
N GLY A 185 -29.55 -15.87 9.20
CA GLY A 185 -28.22 -16.46 9.17
C GLY A 185 -28.22 -17.96 8.86
N SER A 186 -29.31 -18.54 8.35
CA SER A 186 -29.40 -19.95 7.99
C SER A 186 -28.46 -20.31 6.85
N ASN A 187 -28.07 -21.59 6.77
CA ASN A 187 -27.21 -22.09 5.71
C ASN A 187 -27.93 -22.06 4.36
N PRO A 188 -27.50 -21.24 3.39
CA PRO A 188 -28.16 -21.13 2.09
C PRO A 188 -27.83 -22.29 1.15
N CYS A 189 -26.76 -23.05 1.42
CA CYS A 189 -26.33 -24.14 0.51
C CYS A 189 -27.37 -25.24 0.43
N GLY A 190 -27.74 -25.59 -0.81
CA GLY A 190 -28.79 -26.56 -1.09
C GLY A 190 -30.18 -25.92 -1.30
N GLN A 191 -30.40 -24.69 -0.85
CA GLN A 191 -31.65 -23.95 -1.06
C GLN A 191 -31.75 -23.42 -2.51
N PHE A 192 -32.97 -23.22 -2.99
CA PHE A 192 -33.22 -22.69 -4.32
C PHE A 192 -33.69 -21.24 -4.25
N ILE A 193 -32.96 -20.35 -4.88
CA ILE A 193 -33.34 -18.94 -5.06
C ILE A 193 -33.92 -18.74 -6.48
N ASN A 194 -34.90 -17.89 -6.60
CA ASN A 194 -35.44 -17.51 -7.91
C ASN A 194 -34.71 -16.25 -8.40
N VAL A 195 -34.11 -16.34 -9.58
CA VAL A 195 -33.41 -15.22 -10.21
C VAL A 195 -34.05 -14.95 -11.58
N ASN A 196 -34.80 -13.85 -11.67
CA ASN A 196 -35.57 -13.47 -12.86
C ASN A 196 -36.43 -14.61 -13.44
N GLY A 197 -37.13 -15.38 -12.59
CA GLY A 197 -38.00 -16.49 -13.01
C GLY A 197 -37.31 -17.85 -13.16
N ILE A 198 -35.99 -17.94 -12.94
CA ILE A 198 -35.23 -19.18 -13.02
C ILE A 198 -34.73 -19.56 -11.63
N TYR A 199 -34.97 -20.82 -11.23
CA TYR A 199 -34.48 -21.34 -9.95
C TYR A 199 -33.05 -21.83 -10.07
N TYR A 200 -32.19 -21.34 -9.15
CA TYR A 200 -30.78 -21.78 -9.01
C TYR A 200 -30.55 -22.30 -7.60
N GLN A 201 -29.90 -23.44 -7.48
CA GLN A 201 -29.48 -23.97 -6.19
C GLN A 201 -28.22 -23.22 -5.71
N VAL A 202 -28.27 -22.69 -4.52
CA VAL A 202 -27.11 -22.05 -3.90
C VAL A 202 -26.09 -23.12 -3.50
N ILE A 203 -24.83 -22.99 -3.95
CA ILE A 203 -23.73 -23.89 -3.64
C ILE A 203 -22.62 -23.24 -2.82
N GLY A 204 -22.65 -21.92 -2.65
CA GLY A 204 -21.66 -21.20 -1.87
C GLY A 204 -22.00 -19.73 -1.68
N VAL A 205 -21.33 -19.11 -0.70
CA VAL A 205 -21.42 -17.68 -0.41
C VAL A 205 -20.02 -17.07 -0.54
N ASN A 206 -19.89 -16.07 -1.41
CA ASN A 206 -18.67 -15.32 -1.61
C ASN A 206 -18.69 -14.07 -0.74
N THR A 207 -17.76 -14.00 0.22
CA THR A 207 -17.57 -12.87 1.14
C THR A 207 -16.30 -12.08 0.82
N SER A 208 -15.86 -12.11 -0.44
CA SER A 208 -14.65 -11.41 -0.87
C SER A 208 -14.64 -9.97 -0.34
N ALA A 209 -13.57 -9.62 0.37
CA ALA A 209 -13.37 -8.28 0.92
C ALA A 209 -12.91 -7.28 -0.14
N GLY A 210 -12.31 -7.76 -1.25
CA GLY A 210 -11.86 -6.91 -2.36
C GLY A 210 -13.03 -6.27 -3.08
N ASN A 211 -12.96 -4.97 -3.28
CA ASN A 211 -13.98 -4.21 -4.00
C ASN A 211 -13.75 -4.21 -5.52
N MET A 212 -12.60 -4.68 -5.98
CA MET A 212 -12.29 -4.78 -7.41
C MET A 212 -12.83 -6.07 -8.00
N SER A 213 -13.71 -5.93 -8.95
CA SER A 213 -14.22 -7.04 -9.75
C SER A 213 -14.57 -6.54 -11.14
N VAL A 214 -14.55 -7.44 -12.10
CA VAL A 214 -14.98 -7.18 -13.46
C VAL A 214 -16.36 -7.83 -13.66
N ASN A 215 -17.30 -7.06 -14.25
CA ASN A 215 -18.67 -7.51 -14.49
C ASN A 215 -19.52 -7.73 -13.21
N GLY A 216 -19.34 -6.91 -12.20
CA GLY A 216 -20.22 -6.86 -11.02
C GLY A 216 -19.47 -6.59 -9.74
N TRP A 217 -20.14 -5.98 -8.80
CA TRP A 217 -19.60 -5.79 -7.45
C TRP A 217 -19.79 -7.07 -6.63
N PRO A 218 -18.72 -7.68 -6.06
CA PRO A 218 -18.75 -9.01 -5.47
C PRO A 218 -19.88 -9.23 -4.46
N PRO A 219 -20.15 -8.31 -3.51
CA PRO A 219 -21.23 -8.48 -2.54
C PRO A 219 -22.65 -8.61 -3.14
N THR A 220 -22.90 -8.03 -4.31
CA THR A 220 -24.20 -8.06 -5.01
C THR A 220 -24.18 -8.91 -6.26
N THR A 221 -23.18 -9.75 -6.44
CA THR A 221 -23.03 -10.57 -7.65
C THR A 221 -23.47 -12.02 -7.41
N ILE A 222 -24.25 -12.54 -8.35
CA ILE A 222 -24.62 -13.94 -8.45
C ILE A 222 -23.73 -14.57 -9.52
N THR A 223 -22.91 -15.53 -9.15
CA THR A 223 -22.00 -16.23 -10.08
C THR A 223 -22.59 -17.60 -10.45
N ILE A 224 -22.76 -17.87 -11.75
CA ILE A 224 -23.31 -19.13 -12.29
C ILE A 224 -22.33 -19.75 -13.29
N PRO A 225 -22.48 -21.06 -13.66
CA PRO A 225 -21.70 -21.66 -14.71
C PRO A 225 -21.89 -20.94 -16.05
N PHE A 226 -20.79 -20.73 -16.80
CA PHE A 226 -20.80 -20.02 -18.07
C PHE A 226 -21.80 -20.61 -19.08
N SER A 227 -21.81 -21.95 -19.21
CA SER A 227 -22.72 -22.67 -20.12
C SER A 227 -24.20 -22.50 -19.74
N THR A 228 -24.50 -22.44 -18.44
CA THR A 228 -25.84 -22.16 -17.92
C THR A 228 -26.26 -20.73 -18.26
N MET A 229 -25.33 -19.77 -18.12
CA MET A 229 -25.56 -18.38 -18.52
C MET A 229 -25.88 -18.26 -20.00
N GLN A 230 -25.09 -18.91 -20.85
CA GLN A 230 -25.34 -18.92 -22.30
C GLN A 230 -26.70 -19.45 -22.67
N GLN A 231 -27.11 -20.55 -22.07
CA GLN A 231 -28.37 -21.22 -22.39
C GLN A 231 -29.58 -20.40 -21.87
N ASN A 232 -29.54 -19.96 -20.61
CA ASN A 232 -30.70 -19.36 -19.97
C ASN A 232 -30.96 -17.91 -20.42
N TYR A 233 -29.93 -17.22 -20.88
CA TYR A 233 -30.01 -15.80 -21.26
C TYR A 233 -29.74 -15.54 -22.74
N ASN A 234 -29.82 -16.60 -23.57
CA ASN A 234 -29.77 -16.54 -25.03
C ASN A 234 -28.49 -15.86 -25.61
N PHE A 235 -27.34 -16.06 -24.97
CA PHE A 235 -26.07 -15.57 -25.49
C PHE A 235 -25.54 -16.37 -26.70
N GLY A 236 -26.04 -17.59 -26.91
CA GLY A 236 -25.53 -18.47 -27.98
C GLY A 236 -24.02 -18.68 -27.86
N ASN A 237 -23.28 -18.33 -28.93
CA ASN A 237 -21.83 -18.40 -28.97
C ASN A 237 -21.13 -17.08 -28.57
N GLN A 238 -21.90 -16.06 -28.22
CA GLN A 238 -21.34 -14.74 -27.92
C GLN A 238 -20.69 -14.70 -26.54
N ILE A 239 -19.61 -13.94 -26.46
CA ILE A 239 -18.84 -13.64 -25.27
C ILE A 239 -18.81 -12.12 -25.11
N GLN A 240 -19.04 -11.62 -23.91
CA GLN A 240 -18.94 -10.19 -23.63
C GLN A 240 -17.52 -9.78 -23.27
N LEU A 241 -16.83 -10.62 -22.51
CA LEU A 241 -15.50 -10.31 -22.02
C LEU A 241 -14.61 -11.57 -22.07
N LEU A 242 -13.39 -11.37 -22.52
CA LEU A 242 -12.31 -12.34 -22.45
C LEU A 242 -11.34 -11.93 -21.36
N SER A 243 -11.15 -12.76 -20.37
CA SER A 243 -10.25 -12.55 -19.25
C SER A 243 -9.04 -13.48 -19.37
N TYR A 244 -7.86 -12.96 -19.10
CA TYR A 244 -6.62 -13.75 -19.22
C TYR A 244 -5.54 -13.28 -18.27
N THR A 245 -4.59 -14.19 -17.96
CA THR A 245 -3.36 -13.87 -17.21
C THR A 245 -2.13 -14.19 -18.06
N ALA A 246 -1.06 -13.45 -17.81
CA ALA A 246 0.22 -13.67 -18.46
C ALA A 246 1.06 -14.67 -17.66
N ARG A 247 1.82 -15.53 -18.36
CA ARG A 247 2.87 -16.35 -17.73
C ARG A 247 3.99 -15.46 -17.19
N PRO A 248 4.75 -15.91 -16.16
CA PRO A 248 5.89 -15.17 -15.64
C PRO A 248 6.86 -14.74 -16.76
N GLY A 249 7.28 -13.48 -16.72
CA GLY A 249 8.17 -12.89 -17.72
C GLY A 249 7.47 -12.29 -18.95
N HIS A 250 6.15 -12.38 -19.06
CA HIS A 250 5.39 -11.77 -20.15
C HIS A 250 4.49 -10.65 -19.63
N SER A 251 4.39 -9.55 -20.39
CA SER A 251 3.55 -8.41 -20.05
C SER A 251 2.17 -8.51 -20.70
N ILE A 252 1.14 -8.14 -19.97
CA ILE A 252 -0.24 -8.04 -20.45
C ILE A 252 -0.34 -7.10 -21.65
N LYS A 253 0.41 -6.00 -21.66
CA LYS A 253 0.43 -5.06 -22.79
C LYS A 253 0.81 -5.76 -24.09
N ASN A 254 1.89 -6.55 -24.09
CA ASN A 254 2.35 -7.27 -25.29
C ASN A 254 1.32 -8.30 -25.75
N ILE A 255 0.66 -8.96 -24.82
CA ILE A 255 -0.42 -9.91 -25.12
C ILE A 255 -1.60 -9.18 -25.78
N GLN A 256 -2.02 -8.04 -25.27
CA GLN A 256 -3.11 -7.22 -25.83
C GLN A 256 -2.80 -6.73 -27.25
N GLU A 257 -1.58 -6.25 -27.48
CA GLU A 257 -1.12 -5.82 -28.82
C GLU A 257 -1.14 -6.97 -29.85
N ARG A 258 -1.04 -8.24 -29.41
CA ARG A 258 -1.12 -9.43 -30.28
C ARG A 258 -2.54 -9.99 -30.40
N ILE A 259 -3.38 -9.87 -29.37
CA ILE A 259 -4.80 -10.27 -29.42
C ILE A 259 -5.58 -9.39 -30.39
N GLU A 260 -5.34 -8.09 -30.38
CA GLU A 260 -6.10 -7.10 -31.13
C GLU A 260 -6.13 -7.37 -32.65
N PRO A 261 -5.01 -7.61 -33.38
CA PRO A 261 -5.04 -7.92 -34.79
C PRO A 261 -5.73 -9.26 -35.10
N ILE A 262 -5.63 -10.28 -34.22
CA ILE A 262 -6.31 -11.57 -34.38
C ILE A 262 -7.84 -11.35 -34.40
N LEU A 263 -8.36 -10.57 -33.45
CA LEU A 263 -9.79 -10.26 -33.36
C LEU A 263 -10.25 -9.37 -34.53
N LYS A 264 -9.48 -8.36 -34.87
CA LYS A 264 -9.81 -7.47 -35.99
C LYS A 264 -9.90 -8.21 -37.32
N GLN A 265 -8.97 -9.11 -37.56
CA GLN A 265 -8.99 -9.96 -38.77
C GLN A 265 -10.19 -10.91 -38.77
N ALA A 266 -10.48 -11.56 -37.63
CA ALA A 266 -11.57 -12.53 -37.50
C ALA A 266 -12.95 -11.89 -37.72
N HIS A 267 -13.13 -10.66 -37.25
CA HIS A 267 -14.42 -9.96 -37.27
C HIS A 267 -14.51 -8.87 -38.36
N MET A 268 -13.59 -8.88 -39.34
CA MET A 268 -13.56 -7.90 -40.44
C MET A 268 -13.63 -6.45 -39.94
N ILE A 269 -12.73 -6.11 -39.01
CA ILE A 269 -12.57 -4.79 -38.44
C ILE A 269 -11.34 -4.13 -39.07
N HIS A 270 -11.39 -2.79 -39.27
CA HIS A 270 -10.26 -2.07 -39.85
C HIS A 270 -9.02 -2.20 -38.95
N PRO A 271 -7.84 -2.54 -39.48
CA PRO A 271 -6.63 -2.76 -38.65
C PRO A 271 -6.27 -1.58 -37.75
N GLU A 272 -6.47 -0.36 -38.20
CA GLU A 272 -6.18 0.86 -37.42
C GLU A 272 -7.37 1.36 -36.57
N ASP A 273 -8.44 0.59 -36.42
CA ASP A 273 -9.55 0.97 -35.56
C ASP A 273 -9.21 0.68 -34.11
N LYS A 274 -8.81 1.70 -33.37
CA LYS A 274 -8.42 1.58 -31.96
C LYS A 274 -9.61 1.51 -31.00
N GLN A 275 -10.81 1.86 -31.47
CA GLN A 275 -12.00 1.89 -30.61
C GLN A 275 -12.73 0.53 -30.58
N ALA A 276 -12.63 -0.24 -31.64
CA ALA A 276 -13.42 -1.45 -31.83
C ALA A 276 -13.15 -2.55 -30.78
N VAL A 277 -11.96 -2.60 -30.22
CA VAL A 277 -11.55 -3.55 -29.18
C VAL A 277 -11.29 -2.77 -27.90
N MET A 278 -12.02 -3.10 -26.85
CA MET A 278 -11.81 -2.57 -25.51
C MET A 278 -10.77 -3.43 -24.79
N ASN A 279 -9.70 -2.83 -24.32
CA ASN A 279 -8.67 -3.49 -23.54
C ASN A 279 -8.54 -2.83 -22.17
N VAL A 280 -8.61 -3.64 -21.12
CA VAL A 280 -8.31 -3.26 -19.74
C VAL A 280 -7.07 -4.02 -19.30
N ASN A 281 -6.06 -3.31 -18.86
CA ASN A 281 -4.79 -3.86 -18.41
C ASN A 281 -4.67 -3.65 -16.90
N ALA A 282 -4.95 -4.70 -16.12
CA ALA A 282 -4.84 -4.64 -14.67
C ALA A 282 -3.38 -4.45 -14.23
N GLU A 283 -2.42 -5.10 -14.91
CA GLU A 283 -0.98 -4.95 -14.62
C GLU A 283 -0.55 -3.47 -14.68
N ALA A 284 -1.02 -2.75 -15.71
CA ALA A 284 -0.70 -1.32 -15.85
C ALA A 284 -1.35 -0.47 -14.75
N LEU A 285 -2.59 -0.78 -14.36
CA LEU A 285 -3.29 -0.08 -13.27
C LEU A 285 -2.57 -0.28 -11.94
N PHE A 286 -2.21 -1.53 -11.60
CA PHE A 286 -1.43 -1.83 -10.40
C PHE A 286 -0.05 -1.17 -10.43
N GLY A 287 0.62 -1.20 -11.58
CA GLY A 287 1.91 -0.54 -11.78
C GLY A 287 1.84 0.98 -11.58
N MET A 288 0.75 1.63 -12.01
CA MET A 288 0.52 3.06 -11.76
C MET A 288 0.37 3.36 -10.26
N VAL A 289 -0.40 2.54 -9.54
CA VAL A 289 -0.59 2.68 -8.08
C VAL A 289 0.73 2.48 -7.35
N ASP A 290 1.49 1.43 -7.68
CA ASP A 290 2.80 1.16 -7.07
C ASP A 290 3.80 2.30 -7.34
N ASN A 291 3.87 2.82 -8.56
CA ASN A 291 4.73 3.94 -8.91
C ASN A 291 4.32 5.24 -8.20
N LEU A 292 3.01 5.47 -8.00
CA LEU A 292 2.52 6.59 -7.21
C LEU A 292 3.04 6.52 -5.77
N PHE A 293 2.91 5.37 -5.11
CA PHE A 293 3.40 5.19 -3.73
C PHE A 293 4.92 5.24 -3.63
N LYS A 294 5.65 4.74 -4.63
CA LYS A 294 7.11 4.95 -4.72
C LYS A 294 7.46 6.45 -4.79
N GLY A 295 6.74 7.21 -5.60
CA GLY A 295 6.90 8.67 -5.69
C GLY A 295 6.62 9.37 -4.36
N ILE A 296 5.52 9.01 -3.68
CA ILE A 296 5.17 9.54 -2.35
C ILE A 296 6.26 9.20 -1.32
N LYS A 297 6.79 7.97 -1.33
CA LYS A 297 7.90 7.57 -0.44
C LYS A 297 9.15 8.40 -0.68
N ILE A 298 9.54 8.64 -1.92
CA ILE A 298 10.69 9.49 -2.26
C ILE A 298 10.46 10.92 -1.77
N LEU A 299 9.27 11.50 -2.02
CA LEU A 299 8.92 12.83 -1.55
C LEU A 299 8.95 12.92 -0.02
N SER A 300 8.41 11.92 0.67
CA SER A 300 8.42 11.85 2.15
C SER A 300 9.85 11.85 2.70
N TRP A 301 10.77 11.11 2.06
CA TRP A 301 12.19 11.12 2.42
C TRP A 301 12.83 12.49 2.17
N MET A 302 12.57 13.14 1.04
CA MET A 302 13.11 14.46 0.74
C MET A 302 12.64 15.51 1.75
N VAL A 303 11.34 15.55 2.03
CA VAL A 303 10.76 16.50 3.01
C VAL A 303 11.26 16.18 4.41
N GLY A 304 11.23 14.90 4.82
CA GLY A 304 11.66 14.48 6.16
C GLY A 304 13.15 14.76 6.41
N LEU A 305 14.04 14.41 5.49
CA LEU A 305 15.46 14.73 5.62
C LEU A 305 15.71 16.23 5.58
N GLY A 306 15.01 16.97 4.73
CA GLY A 306 15.13 18.43 4.66
C GLY A 306 14.75 19.12 5.99
N THR A 307 13.63 18.70 6.59
CA THR A 307 13.18 19.24 7.89
C THR A 307 14.10 18.83 9.04
N LEU A 308 14.62 17.60 9.02
CA LEU A 308 15.60 17.13 9.99
C LEU A 308 16.92 17.89 9.89
N LEU A 309 17.42 18.15 8.68
CA LEU A 309 18.61 18.96 8.46
C LEU A 309 18.40 20.40 8.96
N ALA A 310 17.26 21.00 8.69
CA ALA A 310 16.92 22.33 9.24
C ALA A 310 16.91 22.32 10.76
N GLY A 311 16.34 21.29 11.40
CA GLY A 311 16.39 21.05 12.84
C GLY A 311 17.82 20.93 13.36
N ALA A 312 18.66 20.14 12.70
CA ALA A 312 20.08 19.96 13.07
C ALA A 312 20.89 21.25 12.98
N ILE A 313 20.65 22.08 11.94
CA ILE A 313 21.26 23.41 11.82
C ILE A 313 20.79 24.31 12.97
N GLY A 314 19.50 24.25 13.32
CA GLY A 314 18.97 24.97 14.49
C GLY A 314 19.68 24.58 15.78
N VAL A 315 19.87 23.27 16.03
CA VAL A 315 20.63 22.74 17.17
C VAL A 315 22.06 23.29 17.14
N SER A 316 22.76 23.19 16.01
CA SER A 316 24.13 23.63 15.86
C SER A 316 24.28 25.13 16.16
N ASN A 317 23.39 25.97 15.61
CA ASN A 317 23.43 27.41 15.83
C ASN A 317 23.25 27.76 17.30
N ILE A 318 22.34 27.12 18.00
CA ILE A 318 22.10 27.37 19.41
C ILE A 318 23.25 26.89 20.30
N MET A 319 23.78 25.70 20.00
CA MET A 319 24.96 25.20 20.70
C MET A 319 26.20 26.07 20.49
N MET A 320 26.35 26.73 19.31
CA MET A 320 27.38 27.74 19.07
C MET A 320 27.27 28.95 19.98
N VAL A 321 26.06 29.43 20.22
CA VAL A 321 25.79 30.54 21.16
C VAL A 321 26.07 30.09 22.60
N THR A 322 25.64 28.89 22.98
CA THR A 322 25.89 28.32 24.31
C THR A 322 27.40 28.18 24.59
N VAL A 323 28.17 27.69 23.62
CA VAL A 323 29.65 27.64 23.74
C VAL A 323 30.25 29.02 23.94
N LYS A 324 29.75 30.05 23.24
CA LYS A 324 30.21 31.42 23.40
C LYS A 324 29.86 31.96 24.79
N GLU A 325 28.66 31.72 25.32
CA GLU A 325 28.25 32.15 26.68
C GLU A 325 29.06 31.42 27.77
N ARG A 326 29.61 30.24 27.50
CA ARG A 326 30.41 29.44 28.45
C ARG A 326 31.91 29.53 28.19
N THR A 327 32.38 30.49 27.40
CA THR A 327 33.79 30.62 27.02
C THR A 327 34.71 30.68 28.24
N THR A 328 34.36 31.48 29.27
CA THR A 328 35.13 31.60 30.51
C THR A 328 35.18 30.29 31.29
N GLU A 329 34.04 29.60 31.44
CA GLU A 329 33.97 28.28 32.11
C GLU A 329 34.86 27.25 31.42
N ILE A 330 34.78 27.13 30.07
CA ILE A 330 35.59 26.26 29.26
C ILE A 330 37.09 26.63 29.38
N GLY A 331 37.39 27.93 29.39
CA GLY A 331 38.75 28.42 29.57
C GLY A 331 39.37 28.02 30.90
N ILE A 332 38.61 28.15 32.00
CA ILE A 332 39.02 27.72 33.36
C ILE A 332 39.27 26.20 33.40
N ARG A 333 38.34 25.39 32.87
CA ARG A 333 38.54 23.93 32.81
C ARG A 333 39.80 23.54 32.06
N ARG A 334 40.07 24.20 30.95
CA ARG A 334 41.31 24.00 30.19
C ARG A 334 42.56 24.46 30.91
N ALA A 335 42.47 25.54 31.67
CA ALA A 335 43.61 26.05 32.48
C ALA A 335 43.97 25.07 33.62
N ILE A 336 42.98 24.38 34.20
CA ILE A 336 43.18 23.33 35.23
C ILE A 336 43.66 22.00 34.64
N GLY A 337 43.72 21.88 33.30
CA GLY A 337 44.31 20.69 32.62
C GLY A 337 43.34 19.77 31.86
N ALA A 338 42.10 20.17 31.64
CA ALA A 338 41.14 19.42 30.82
C ALA A 338 41.67 19.33 29.36
N LYS A 339 41.62 18.10 28.81
CA LYS A 339 42.05 17.86 27.41
C LYS A 339 41.01 18.43 26.44
N PRO A 340 41.43 18.95 25.27
CA PRO A 340 40.51 19.43 24.23
C PRO A 340 39.42 18.41 23.84
N LEU A 341 39.78 17.12 23.81
CA LEU A 341 38.84 16.03 23.49
C LEU A 341 37.78 15.82 24.55
N ASP A 342 38.08 16.11 25.84
CA ASP A 342 37.08 16.00 26.91
C ASP A 342 35.98 17.05 26.75
N ILE A 343 36.37 18.30 26.40
CA ILE A 343 35.42 19.39 26.10
C ILE A 343 34.58 19.05 24.86
N MET A 344 35.27 18.53 23.81
CA MET A 344 34.55 18.10 22.59
C MET A 344 33.51 17.01 22.89
N SER A 345 33.90 15.98 23.64
CA SER A 345 32.99 14.86 23.98
C SER A 345 31.80 15.32 24.81
N GLN A 346 31.99 16.31 25.70
CA GLN A 346 30.93 16.90 26.50
C GLN A 346 29.91 17.60 25.61
N ILE A 347 30.32 18.48 24.71
CA ILE A 347 29.41 19.24 23.84
C ILE A 347 28.70 18.31 22.86
N LEU A 348 29.39 17.29 22.32
CA LEU A 348 28.76 16.28 21.49
C LEU A 348 27.69 15.50 22.27
N SER A 349 27.99 15.11 23.52
CA SER A 349 27.00 14.38 24.33
C SER A 349 25.78 15.25 24.66
N GLU A 350 25.97 16.55 24.95
CA GLU A 350 24.87 17.49 25.16
C GLU A 350 23.96 17.60 23.94
N SER A 351 24.53 17.72 22.74
CA SER A 351 23.75 17.79 21.50
C SER A 351 23.04 16.47 21.17
N MET A 352 23.70 15.33 21.41
CA MET A 352 23.12 13.99 21.21
C MET A 352 21.94 13.72 22.17
N VAL A 353 22.08 14.09 23.44
CA VAL A 353 20.99 13.93 24.41
C VAL A 353 19.78 14.78 24.02
N LEU A 354 20.01 16.05 23.67
CA LEU A 354 18.93 16.96 23.27
C LEU A 354 18.18 16.44 22.02
N THR A 355 18.94 16.04 21.00
CA THR A 355 18.34 15.53 19.76
C THR A 355 17.64 14.18 19.94
N THR A 356 18.20 13.30 20.79
CA THR A 356 17.60 11.99 21.09
C THR A 356 16.29 12.14 21.86
N VAL A 357 16.26 12.98 22.90
CA VAL A 357 15.03 13.23 23.68
C VAL A 357 13.96 13.86 22.79
N ALA A 358 14.30 14.90 22.03
CA ALA A 358 13.38 15.56 21.12
C ALA A 358 12.85 14.59 20.04
N GLY A 359 13.74 13.78 19.51
CA GLY A 359 13.38 12.78 18.48
C GLY A 359 12.51 11.66 19.02
N MET A 360 12.80 11.14 20.21
CA MET A 360 11.94 10.13 20.85
C MET A 360 10.53 10.66 21.12
N LEU A 361 10.41 11.89 21.58
CA LEU A 361 9.12 12.56 21.73
C LEU A 361 8.40 12.71 20.37
N GLY A 362 9.13 13.05 19.31
CA GLY A 362 8.60 13.13 17.95
C GLY A 362 8.10 11.77 17.44
N ILE A 363 8.87 10.71 17.64
CA ILE A 363 8.48 9.32 17.30
C ILE A 363 7.21 8.94 18.06
N SER A 364 7.20 9.11 19.38
CA SER A 364 6.07 8.73 20.23
C SER A 364 4.79 9.49 19.85
N PHE A 365 4.91 10.77 19.56
CA PHE A 365 3.78 11.58 19.12
C PHE A 365 3.28 11.18 17.73
N ALA A 366 4.18 10.85 16.79
CA ALA A 366 3.82 10.36 15.48
C ALA A 366 3.08 9.02 15.56
N VAL A 367 3.57 8.07 16.36
CA VAL A 367 2.90 6.79 16.61
C VAL A 367 1.51 7.01 17.21
N PHE A 368 1.39 7.92 18.17
CA PHE A 368 0.10 8.26 18.76
C PHE A 368 -0.90 8.79 17.71
N VAL A 369 -0.47 9.70 16.84
CA VAL A 369 -1.32 10.24 15.77
C VAL A 369 -1.72 9.16 14.77
N LEU A 370 -0.78 8.30 14.35
CA LEU A 370 -1.05 7.18 13.44
C LEU A 370 -2.03 6.17 14.07
N GLN A 371 -1.89 5.89 15.36
CA GLN A 371 -2.81 5.04 16.11
C GLN A 371 -4.24 5.63 16.16
N MET A 372 -4.36 6.95 16.33
CA MET A 372 -5.67 7.62 16.29
C MET A 372 -6.31 7.52 14.89
N MET A 373 -5.51 7.61 13.83
CA MET A 373 -6.00 7.40 12.45
C MET A 373 -6.46 5.96 12.23
N GLU A 374 -5.72 4.97 12.73
CA GLU A 374 -6.09 3.54 12.66
C GLU A 374 -7.42 3.26 13.37
N ILE A 375 -7.60 3.77 14.58
CA ILE A 375 -8.86 3.65 15.33
C ILE A 375 -10.03 4.32 14.57
N GLY A 376 -9.78 5.47 13.95
CA GLY A 376 -10.79 6.17 13.15
C GLY A 376 -11.24 5.40 11.89
N THR A 377 -10.38 4.54 11.34
CA THR A 377 -10.69 3.72 10.16
C THR A 377 -11.11 2.29 10.50
N ALA A 378 -11.02 1.88 11.76
CA ALA A 378 -11.32 0.50 12.21
C ALA A 378 -12.77 0.05 11.93
N GLN A 379 -13.71 0.99 11.83
CA GLN A 379 -15.12 0.70 11.52
C GLN A 379 -15.44 0.78 10.02
N SER A 380 -14.47 1.06 9.17
CA SER A 380 -14.66 1.11 7.71
C SER A 380 -14.65 -0.31 7.13
N ASP A 381 -15.27 -0.51 5.97
CA ASP A 381 -15.26 -1.78 5.24
C ASP A 381 -13.86 -2.25 4.87
N THR A 382 -12.89 -1.33 4.81
CA THR A 382 -11.46 -1.60 4.58
C THR A 382 -10.64 -0.94 5.68
N PRO A 383 -10.40 -1.61 6.82
CA PRO A 383 -9.57 -1.07 7.89
C PRO A 383 -8.14 -0.87 7.40
N ALA A 384 -7.57 0.31 7.65
CA ALA A 384 -6.19 0.62 7.29
C ALA A 384 -5.26 0.42 8.49
N HIS A 385 -4.11 -0.18 8.25
CA HIS A 385 -3.07 -0.35 9.27
C HIS A 385 -2.00 0.73 9.10
N PHE A 386 -2.09 1.78 9.91
CA PHE A 386 -1.11 2.88 9.93
C PHE A 386 0.10 2.56 10.81
N GLN A 387 0.67 1.37 10.62
CA GLN A 387 1.79 0.90 11.44
C GLN A 387 3.12 1.22 10.80
N ILE A 388 4.09 1.55 11.65
CA ILE A 388 5.47 1.76 11.23
C ILE A 388 6.22 0.43 11.35
N SER A 389 6.94 0.06 10.29
CA SER A 389 7.83 -1.10 10.36
C SER A 389 8.88 -0.89 11.46
N PHE A 390 9.16 -1.94 12.23
CA PHE A 390 10.22 -1.94 13.26
C PHE A 390 11.58 -1.47 12.70
N TRP A 391 11.93 -1.87 11.49
CA TRP A 391 13.15 -1.44 10.82
C TRP A 391 13.17 0.07 10.50
N MET A 392 12.01 0.64 10.24
CA MET A 392 11.87 2.08 10.02
C MET A 392 12.08 2.86 11.33
N ALA A 393 11.55 2.37 12.44
CA ALA A 393 11.77 2.95 13.76
C ALA A 393 13.26 2.93 14.14
N ILE A 394 13.95 1.80 13.92
CA ILE A 394 15.40 1.70 14.12
C ILE A 394 16.15 2.67 13.20
N GLY A 395 15.79 2.72 11.92
CA GLY A 395 16.38 3.68 10.97
C GLY A 395 16.23 5.13 11.42
N ALA A 396 15.06 5.50 11.92
CA ALA A 396 14.82 6.83 12.48
C ALA A 396 15.71 7.13 13.69
N CYS A 397 15.87 6.17 14.61
CA CYS A 397 16.78 6.31 15.75
C CYS A 397 18.25 6.48 15.31
N ILE A 398 18.70 5.73 14.30
CA ILE A 398 20.05 5.86 13.76
C ILE A 398 20.24 7.25 13.12
N ILE A 399 19.27 7.71 12.34
CA ILE A 399 19.30 9.05 11.73
C ILE A 399 19.39 10.13 12.81
N LEU A 400 18.63 10.01 13.89
CA LEU A 400 18.67 10.94 15.02
C LEU A 400 20.06 11.00 15.68
N LEU A 401 20.68 9.84 15.93
CA LEU A 401 22.02 9.78 16.52
C LEU A 401 23.07 10.43 15.59
N VAL A 402 23.01 10.11 14.30
CA VAL A 402 23.93 10.70 13.30
C VAL A 402 23.72 12.22 13.20
N LEU A 403 22.48 12.69 13.14
CA LEU A 403 22.18 14.12 13.07
C LEU A 403 22.56 14.86 14.34
N GLY A 404 22.33 14.26 15.51
CA GLY A 404 22.76 14.83 16.80
C GLY A 404 24.27 14.98 16.88
N MET A 405 25.02 14.01 16.39
CA MET A 405 26.47 14.07 16.30
C MET A 405 26.92 15.16 15.32
N LEU A 406 26.35 15.20 14.12
CA LEU A 406 26.69 16.21 13.10
C LEU A 406 26.36 17.63 13.56
N ALA A 407 25.21 17.84 14.20
CA ALA A 407 24.80 19.13 14.75
C ALA A 407 25.75 19.64 15.83
N GLY A 408 26.33 18.72 16.64
CA GLY A 408 27.27 19.03 17.70
C GLY A 408 28.72 19.27 17.22
N LEU A 409 29.10 18.83 16.00
CA LEU A 409 30.49 18.89 15.55
C LEU A 409 31.04 20.32 15.45
N ALA A 410 30.32 21.25 14.82
CA ALA A 410 30.77 22.63 14.64
C ALA A 410 30.93 23.38 15.98
N PRO A 411 29.97 23.35 16.92
CA PRO A 411 30.15 23.97 18.23
C PRO A 411 31.25 23.27 19.06
N ALA A 412 31.36 21.95 18.99
CA ALA A 412 32.42 21.23 19.72
C ALA A 412 33.82 21.58 19.22
N TYR A 413 33.99 21.70 17.90
CA TYR A 413 35.27 22.13 17.32
C TYR A 413 35.64 23.55 17.75
N ARG A 414 34.66 24.47 17.79
CA ARG A 414 34.88 25.83 18.24
C ARG A 414 35.27 25.91 19.71
N ALA A 415 34.63 25.07 20.56
CA ALA A 415 34.97 25.00 21.97
C ALA A 415 36.42 24.49 22.23
N MET A 416 36.89 23.54 21.44
CA MET A 416 38.27 23.05 21.49
C MET A 416 39.30 24.14 21.16
N ALA A 417 38.94 25.10 20.31
CA ALA A 417 39.83 26.15 19.85
C ALA A 417 39.99 27.29 20.87
N ILE A 418 39.19 27.33 21.96
CA ILE A 418 39.24 28.37 23.00
C ILE A 418 40.61 28.28 23.74
N LYS A 419 41.37 29.38 23.74
CA LYS A 419 42.63 29.47 24.46
C LYS A 419 42.38 29.91 25.91
N PRO A 420 42.95 29.24 26.94
CA PRO A 420 42.72 29.60 28.35
C PRO A 420 43.04 31.02 28.69
N ILE A 421 44.15 31.56 28.12
CA ILE A 421 44.62 32.90 28.39
C ILE A 421 43.66 33.98 27.85
N GLU A 422 43.13 33.79 26.67
CA GLU A 422 42.15 34.70 26.03
C GLU A 422 40.81 34.67 26.76
N ALA A 423 40.34 33.47 27.15
CA ALA A 423 39.04 33.28 27.82
C ALA A 423 38.95 33.91 29.23
N ILE A 424 40.07 34.11 29.94
CA ILE A 424 40.09 34.68 31.28
C ILE A 424 40.35 36.23 31.23
N ARG A 425 40.87 36.75 30.10
CA ARG A 425 41.23 38.14 29.90
C ARG A 425 40.11 39.03 29.35
N ASP A 426 39.10 38.41 28.77
CA ASP A 426 37.92 39.09 28.17
C ASP A 426 36.84 39.46 29.21
N GLU A 427 37.23 39.88 30.45
CA GLU A 427 36.36 40.59 31.41
C GLU A 427 36.55 42.09 31.30
#